data_c14d5afa2a34776f6e739b916468a3eb
#
_entry.id   c14d5afa2a34776f6e739b916468a3eb
#
_cell.length_a   1.000
_cell.length_b   1.000
_cell.length_c   1.000
_cell.angle_alpha   90.00
_cell.angle_beta   90.00
_cell.angle_gamma   90.00
#
_symmetry.space_group_name_H-M   'P 1'
#
loop_
_entity.id
_entity.type
_entity.pdbx_description
1 polymer ?
#
loop_
_entity_poly.entity_id
_entity_poly.type
_entity_poly.pdbx_seq_one_letter_code
_entity_poly.pdbx_strand_id
1 'polypeptide(L)'
;MLETQKLKAEQLFEKYWHLMCHIAMEILQNPADAEDAAQQALLYLLPHMDKLGNIDSPSTKAYVALTVKHRAIDLYRSRPHCEPLDVSNMKTAQIYPERLGVMEAISQLPPRDRDVLLLRFWDGYTTEEIAGMLGMKKDAVQKAIWRAKKKLAATLAES
;
A
#
# COMPACT_ATOMS: atom_id res chain seq x y z
N MET A 1 12.44 23.95 -10.08
CA MET A 1 12.25 22.67 -9.41
C MET A 1 10.92 22.55 -8.68
N LEU A 2 10.56 23.57 -7.90
CA LEU A 2 9.29 23.55 -7.19
C LEU A 2 8.09 23.52 -8.13
N GLU A 3 8.16 24.21 -9.26
CA GLU A 3 7.07 24.22 -10.21
C GLU A 3 6.90 22.87 -10.91
N THR A 4 8.01 22.20 -11.22
CA THR A 4 7.96 20.87 -11.83
C THR A 4 7.36 19.84 -10.88
N GLN A 5 7.73 19.91 -9.61
CA GLN A 5 7.19 19.01 -8.59
C GLN A 5 5.70 19.28 -8.34
N LYS A 6 5.32 20.55 -8.34
CA LYS A 6 3.92 20.93 -8.19
C LYS A 6 3.07 20.41 -9.34
N LEU A 7 3.56 20.57 -10.57
CA LEU A 7 2.86 20.07 -11.75
C LEU A 7 2.70 18.55 -11.69
N LYS A 8 3.76 17.87 -11.31
CA LYS A 8 3.73 16.41 -11.18
C LYS A 8 2.74 15.96 -10.11
N ALA A 9 2.68 16.69 -8.99
CA ALA A 9 1.73 16.42 -7.92
C ALA A 9 0.28 16.61 -8.39
N GLU A 10 0.03 17.67 -9.15
CA GLU A 10 -1.30 17.92 -9.72
C GLU A 10 -1.70 16.82 -10.69
N GLN A 11 -0.79 16.37 -11.52
CA GLN A 11 -1.02 15.28 -12.46
C GLN A 11 -1.30 13.97 -11.73
N LEU A 12 -0.55 13.70 -10.66
CA LEU A 12 -0.77 12.52 -9.84
C LEU A 12 -2.18 12.54 -9.23
N PHE A 13 -2.57 13.67 -8.66
CA PHE A 13 -3.89 13.85 -8.07
C PHE A 13 -4.99 13.62 -9.10
N GLU A 14 -4.92 14.29 -10.24
CA GLU A 14 -5.93 14.17 -11.28
C GLU A 14 -6.07 12.73 -11.79
N LYS A 15 -4.96 12.06 -11.94
CA LYS A 15 -4.97 10.70 -12.51
C LYS A 15 -5.40 9.64 -11.53
N TYR A 16 -4.96 9.74 -10.28
CA TYR A 16 -5.09 8.63 -9.33
C TYR A 16 -6.05 8.87 -8.17
N TRP A 17 -6.58 10.08 -8.01
CA TRP A 17 -7.43 10.37 -6.85
C TRP A 17 -8.63 9.44 -6.75
N HIS A 18 -9.33 9.21 -7.87
CA HIS A 18 -10.49 8.30 -7.87
C HIS A 18 -10.10 6.87 -7.52
N LEU A 19 -8.98 6.42 -8.08
CA LEU A 19 -8.46 5.10 -7.76
C LEU A 19 -8.11 4.99 -6.27
N MET A 20 -7.47 6.02 -5.74
CA MET A 20 -7.08 6.05 -4.32
C MET A 20 -8.30 5.95 -3.41
N CYS A 21 -9.32 6.75 -3.69
CA CYS A 21 -10.55 6.73 -2.92
C CYS A 21 -11.28 5.39 -3.05
N HIS A 22 -11.27 4.80 -4.24
CA HIS A 22 -11.90 3.52 -4.50
C HIS A 22 -11.23 2.41 -3.68
N ILE A 23 -9.90 2.36 -3.69
CA ILE A 23 -9.16 1.35 -2.93
C ILE A 23 -9.43 1.50 -1.44
N ALA A 24 -9.37 2.73 -0.93
CA ALA A 24 -9.62 3.00 0.48
C ALA A 24 -11.06 2.64 0.87
N MET A 25 -12.02 2.92 -0.01
CA MET A 25 -13.42 2.61 0.24
C MET A 25 -13.67 1.11 0.35
N GLU A 26 -12.98 0.31 -0.46
CA GLU A 26 -13.09 -1.14 -0.38
C GLU A 26 -12.64 -1.68 0.98
N ILE A 27 -11.64 -1.06 1.58
CA ILE A 27 -11.10 -1.48 2.86
C ILE A 27 -11.92 -0.93 4.02
N LEU A 28 -12.24 0.35 3.98
CA LEU A 28 -12.84 1.07 5.11
C LEU A 28 -14.36 1.09 5.09
N GLN A 29 -14.97 0.99 3.91
CA GLN A 29 -16.42 0.99 3.72
C GLN A 29 -17.14 2.19 4.32
N ASN A 30 -16.42 3.29 4.44
CA ASN A 30 -16.95 4.56 4.94
C ASN A 30 -16.36 5.69 4.09
N PRO A 31 -17.19 6.51 3.43
CA PRO A 31 -16.68 7.54 2.53
C PRO A 31 -15.75 8.55 3.19
N ALA A 32 -16.08 8.99 4.40
CA ALA A 32 -15.25 9.98 5.10
C ALA A 32 -13.88 9.41 5.45
N ASP A 33 -13.84 8.18 5.93
CA ASP A 33 -12.59 7.50 6.27
C ASP A 33 -11.79 7.18 5.02
N ALA A 34 -12.45 6.80 3.94
CA ALA A 34 -11.78 6.50 2.68
C ALA A 34 -11.09 7.74 2.14
N GLU A 35 -11.78 8.88 2.17
CA GLU A 35 -11.20 10.15 1.74
C GLU A 35 -10.01 10.54 2.62
N ASP A 36 -10.13 10.35 3.93
CA ASP A 36 -9.04 10.63 4.86
C ASP A 36 -7.81 9.78 4.57
N ALA A 37 -8.00 8.49 4.33
CA ALA A 37 -6.90 7.59 4.00
C ALA A 37 -6.25 7.99 2.66
N ALA A 38 -7.05 8.35 1.68
CA ALA A 38 -6.54 8.81 0.39
C ALA A 38 -5.74 10.10 0.53
N GLN A 39 -6.22 11.04 1.35
CA GLN A 39 -5.49 12.27 1.62
C GLN A 39 -4.17 12.00 2.33
N GLN A 40 -4.16 11.11 3.31
CA GLN A 40 -2.94 10.74 4.01
C GLN A 40 -1.93 10.10 3.05
N ALA A 41 -2.41 9.24 2.15
CA ALA A 41 -1.56 8.63 1.14
C ALA A 41 -0.96 9.68 0.22
N LEU A 42 -1.77 10.64 -0.20
CA LEU A 42 -1.29 11.73 -1.06
C LEU A 42 -0.21 12.55 -0.36
N LEU A 43 -0.45 12.89 0.91
CA LEU A 43 0.54 13.63 1.71
C LEU A 43 1.84 12.87 1.86
N TYR A 44 1.77 11.54 1.98
CA TYR A 44 2.97 10.72 2.02
C TYR A 44 3.71 10.74 0.70
N LEU A 45 3.00 10.71 -0.43
CA LEU A 45 3.60 10.66 -1.75
C LEU A 45 4.24 11.97 -2.18
N LEU A 46 3.71 13.11 -1.74
CA LEU A 46 4.18 14.42 -2.18
C LEU A 46 5.67 14.65 -1.97
N PRO A 47 6.25 14.34 -0.78
CA PRO A 47 7.69 14.53 -0.59
C PRO A 47 8.55 13.58 -1.43
N HIS A 48 7.94 12.53 -1.98
CA HIS A 48 8.66 11.50 -2.75
C HIS A 48 8.39 11.58 -4.25
N MET A 49 7.88 12.72 -4.73
CA MET A 49 7.54 12.88 -6.14
C MET A 49 8.76 12.71 -7.05
N ASP A 50 9.93 13.08 -6.58
CA ASP A 50 11.18 12.92 -7.33
C ASP A 50 11.59 11.47 -7.49
N LYS A 51 11.17 10.60 -6.57
CA LYS A 51 11.45 9.17 -6.61
C LYS A 51 10.46 8.41 -7.48
N LEU A 52 9.30 8.98 -7.71
CA LEU A 52 8.33 8.40 -8.62
C LEU A 52 8.80 8.66 -10.04
N GLY A 53 8.78 7.64 -10.85
CA GLY A 53 9.12 7.79 -12.26
C GLY A 53 8.00 8.51 -13.01
N ASN A 54 7.79 8.11 -14.25
CA ASN A 54 6.70 8.62 -15.05
C ASN A 54 5.37 8.31 -14.36
N ILE A 55 4.51 9.32 -14.24
CA ILE A 55 3.18 9.17 -13.61
C ILE A 55 2.36 8.10 -14.33
N ASP A 56 2.54 7.97 -15.64
CA ASP A 56 1.80 6.99 -16.43
C ASP A 56 2.36 5.57 -16.35
N SER A 57 3.48 5.37 -15.66
CA SER A 57 4.08 4.04 -15.62
C SER A 57 3.30 3.10 -14.68
N PRO A 58 3.27 1.79 -15.00
CA PRO A 58 2.65 0.80 -14.11
C PRO A 58 3.28 0.79 -12.72
N SER A 59 4.57 1.10 -12.62
CA SER A 59 5.28 1.16 -11.34
C SER A 59 4.71 2.25 -10.43
N THR A 60 4.44 3.42 -10.99
CA THR A 60 3.86 4.53 -10.24
C THR A 60 2.45 4.17 -9.76
N LYS A 61 1.64 3.59 -10.62
CA LYS A 61 0.29 3.15 -10.27
C LYS A 61 0.33 2.14 -9.13
N ALA A 62 1.22 1.17 -9.20
CA ALA A 62 1.37 0.15 -8.16
C ALA A 62 1.79 0.76 -6.83
N TYR A 63 2.71 1.71 -6.86
CA TYR A 63 3.19 2.37 -5.65
C TYR A 63 2.10 3.22 -5.01
N VAL A 64 1.32 3.93 -5.83
CA VAL A 64 0.18 4.71 -5.34
C VAL A 64 -0.85 3.79 -4.67
N ALA A 65 -1.22 2.71 -5.35
CA ALA A 65 -2.18 1.75 -4.82
C ALA A 65 -1.69 1.14 -3.50
N LEU A 66 -0.42 0.77 -3.43
CA LEU A 66 0.19 0.23 -2.23
C LEU A 66 0.12 1.21 -1.07
N THR A 67 0.46 2.47 -1.31
CA THR A 67 0.45 3.51 -0.29
C THR A 67 -0.94 3.69 0.29
N VAL A 68 -1.95 3.72 -0.56
CA VAL A 68 -3.35 3.86 -0.12
C VAL A 68 -3.77 2.65 0.72
N LYS A 69 -3.44 1.46 0.29
CA LYS A 69 -3.76 0.24 1.04
C LYS A 69 -3.18 0.29 2.45
N HIS A 70 -1.93 0.72 2.57
CA HIS A 70 -1.28 0.86 3.87
C HIS A 70 -2.01 1.84 4.76
N ARG A 71 -2.34 3.01 4.23
CA ARG A 71 -3.01 4.06 5.02
C ARG A 71 -4.41 3.62 5.43
N ALA A 72 -5.13 2.95 4.54
CA ALA A 72 -6.47 2.46 4.84
C ALA A 72 -6.44 1.40 5.94
N ILE A 73 -5.48 0.48 5.87
CA ILE A 73 -5.34 -0.57 6.88
C ILE A 73 -4.93 0.03 8.22
N ASP A 74 -3.99 0.97 8.23
CA ASP A 74 -3.56 1.65 9.45
C ASP A 74 -4.73 2.40 10.10
N LEU A 75 -5.53 3.08 9.29
CA LEU A 75 -6.69 3.82 9.79
C LEU A 75 -7.73 2.86 10.37
N TYR A 76 -7.99 1.75 9.69
CA TYR A 76 -8.91 0.72 10.18
C TYR A 76 -8.47 0.20 11.54
N ARG A 77 -7.18 -0.08 11.69
CA ARG A 77 -6.64 -0.62 12.94
C ARG A 77 -6.66 0.37 14.08
N SER A 78 -6.59 1.67 13.78
CA SER A 78 -6.60 2.71 14.82
C SER A 78 -7.98 3.02 15.37
N ARG A 79 -9.03 2.47 14.76
CA ARG A 79 -10.40 2.70 15.22
C ARG A 79 -10.66 2.05 16.58
N PRO A 80 -11.32 2.76 17.49
CA PRO A 80 -11.57 2.22 18.83
C PRO A 80 -12.73 1.22 18.89
N HIS A 81 -13.44 0.96 17.82
CA HIS A 81 -14.57 0.05 17.81
C HIS A 81 -14.12 -1.38 17.54
N CYS A 82 -14.97 -2.32 17.96
CA CYS A 82 -14.64 -3.74 17.91
C CYS A 82 -15.37 -4.48 16.80
N GLU A 83 -16.00 -3.79 15.86
CA GLU A 83 -16.68 -4.46 14.77
C GLU A 83 -15.68 -5.01 13.77
N PRO A 84 -15.75 -6.31 13.48
CA PRO A 84 -14.89 -6.87 12.46
C PRO A 84 -15.22 -6.27 11.10
N LEU A 85 -14.19 -6.14 10.25
CA LEU A 85 -14.40 -5.68 8.90
C LEU A 85 -15.35 -6.65 8.19
N ASP A 86 -16.42 -6.12 7.61
CA ASP A 86 -17.36 -6.95 6.86
C ASP A 86 -16.82 -7.24 5.48
N VAL A 87 -16.14 -8.36 5.38
CA VAL A 87 -15.47 -8.80 4.16
C VAL A 87 -16.47 -9.19 3.08
N SER A 88 -17.67 -9.58 3.47
CA SER A 88 -18.67 -10.06 2.51
C SER A 88 -19.18 -8.95 1.59
N ASN A 89 -19.07 -7.69 1.99
CA ASN A 89 -19.49 -6.55 1.20
C ASN A 89 -18.37 -5.93 0.37
N MET A 90 -17.18 -6.45 0.48
CA MET A 90 -16.05 -5.96 -0.31
C MET A 90 -16.10 -6.52 -1.72
N LYS A 91 -16.09 -5.62 -2.71
CA LYS A 91 -16.10 -6.02 -4.11
C LYS A 91 -14.80 -6.66 -4.58
N THR A 92 -13.70 -6.41 -3.89
CA THR A 92 -12.51 -7.20 -4.13
C THR A 92 -12.72 -8.53 -3.43
N ALA A 93 -13.31 -9.45 -4.14
CA ALA A 93 -13.43 -10.83 -3.70
C ALA A 93 -12.09 -11.46 -3.34
N GLN A 94 -11.05 -10.66 -3.30
CA GLN A 94 -9.69 -11.09 -3.04
C GLN A 94 -9.30 -10.89 -1.59
N ILE A 95 -10.10 -10.18 -0.80
CA ILE A 95 -9.84 -10.03 0.62
C ILE A 95 -10.76 -10.99 1.38
N TYR A 96 -10.29 -12.21 1.53
CA TYR A 96 -10.96 -13.20 2.36
C TYR A 96 -10.63 -12.96 3.83
N PRO A 97 -11.45 -13.45 4.79
CA PRO A 97 -11.15 -13.30 6.21
C PRO A 97 -9.74 -13.75 6.58
N GLU A 98 -9.27 -14.81 5.96
CA GLU A 98 -7.92 -15.32 6.15
C GLU A 98 -6.87 -14.31 5.70
N ARG A 99 -7.15 -13.58 4.60
CA ARG A 99 -6.24 -12.56 4.10
C ARG A 99 -6.22 -11.30 4.95
N LEU A 100 -7.32 -11.01 5.65
CA LEU A 100 -7.34 -9.85 6.56
C LEU A 100 -6.38 -10.03 7.71
N GLY A 101 -6.31 -11.24 8.30
CA GLY A 101 -5.32 -11.54 9.32
C GLY A 101 -3.90 -11.38 8.81
N VAL A 102 -3.67 -11.84 7.59
CA VAL A 102 -2.37 -11.68 6.93
C VAL A 102 -2.06 -10.20 6.69
N MET A 103 -3.05 -9.42 6.24
CA MET A 103 -2.84 -8.00 5.99
C MET A 103 -2.52 -7.23 7.27
N GLU A 104 -3.16 -7.57 8.37
CA GLU A 104 -2.82 -6.97 9.66
C GLU A 104 -1.39 -7.29 10.06
N ALA A 105 -0.98 -8.54 9.90
CA ALA A 105 0.38 -8.97 10.20
C ALA A 105 1.39 -8.24 9.30
N ILE A 106 1.08 -8.10 8.02
CA ILE A 106 1.92 -7.38 7.08
C ILE A 106 2.07 -5.92 7.49
N SER A 107 0.98 -5.28 7.95
CA SER A 107 1.03 -3.88 8.36
C SER A 107 1.94 -3.63 9.57
N GLN A 108 2.24 -4.66 10.34
CA GLN A 108 3.15 -4.56 11.49
C GLN A 108 4.62 -4.68 11.12
N LEU A 109 4.92 -5.07 9.90
CA LEU A 109 6.29 -5.17 9.43
C LEU A 109 6.94 -3.81 9.30
N PRO A 110 8.28 -3.73 9.35
CA PRO A 110 8.97 -2.49 9.00
C PRO A 110 8.54 -2.00 7.62
N PRO A 111 8.43 -0.68 7.42
CA PRO A 111 7.85 -0.15 6.18
C PRO A 111 8.49 -0.70 4.90
N ARG A 112 9.80 -0.83 4.87
CA ARG A 112 10.49 -1.32 3.67
C ARG A 112 10.16 -2.79 3.39
N ASP A 113 10.17 -3.61 4.43
CA ASP A 113 9.86 -5.04 4.30
C ASP A 113 8.40 -5.23 3.87
N ARG A 114 7.51 -4.42 4.42
CA ARG A 114 6.11 -4.43 4.07
C ARG A 114 5.89 -4.08 2.60
N ASP A 115 6.53 -3.00 2.14
CA ASP A 115 6.41 -2.56 0.75
C ASP A 115 6.87 -3.64 -0.22
N VAL A 116 8.03 -4.23 0.06
CA VAL A 116 8.61 -5.27 -0.79
C VAL A 116 7.69 -6.49 -0.86
N LEU A 117 7.18 -6.90 0.29
CA LEU A 117 6.31 -8.07 0.37
C LEU A 117 5.02 -7.87 -0.41
N LEU A 118 4.39 -6.72 -0.28
CA LEU A 118 3.14 -6.42 -0.97
C LEU A 118 3.36 -6.31 -2.48
N LEU A 119 4.43 -5.67 -2.90
CA LEU A 119 4.74 -5.57 -4.32
C LEU A 119 5.00 -6.94 -4.93
N ARG A 120 5.66 -7.81 -4.19
CA ARG A 120 6.00 -9.16 -4.69
C ARG A 120 4.79 -10.09 -4.74
N PHE A 121 3.99 -10.13 -3.67
CA PHE A 121 2.97 -11.14 -3.51
C PHE A 121 1.55 -10.67 -3.81
N TRP A 122 1.27 -9.40 -3.60
CA TRP A 122 -0.05 -8.86 -3.92
C TRP A 122 -0.12 -8.39 -5.36
N ASP A 123 0.87 -7.60 -5.77
CA ASP A 123 0.88 -7.01 -7.10
C ASP A 123 1.64 -7.83 -8.14
N GLY A 124 2.40 -8.82 -7.71
CA GLY A 124 3.04 -9.78 -8.61
C GLY A 124 4.30 -9.31 -9.31
N TYR A 125 4.95 -8.26 -8.81
CA TYR A 125 6.19 -7.78 -9.42
C TYR A 125 7.35 -8.70 -9.11
N THR A 126 8.29 -8.77 -10.05
CA THR A 126 9.53 -9.54 -9.84
C THR A 126 10.46 -8.80 -8.89
N THR A 127 11.42 -9.55 -8.34
CA THR A 127 12.44 -8.97 -7.47
C THR A 127 13.20 -7.85 -8.17
N GLU A 128 13.49 -8.03 -9.45
CA GLU A 128 14.23 -7.04 -10.24
C GLU A 128 13.39 -5.78 -10.46
N GLU A 129 12.11 -5.94 -10.75
CA GLU A 129 11.21 -4.81 -10.90
C GLU A 129 11.07 -4.02 -9.60
N ILE A 130 10.94 -4.72 -8.48
CA ILE A 130 10.84 -4.09 -7.17
C ILE A 130 12.11 -3.31 -6.85
N ALA A 131 13.28 -3.88 -7.15
CA ALA A 131 14.56 -3.22 -6.95
C ALA A 131 14.61 -1.89 -7.69
N GLY A 132 14.16 -1.88 -8.95
CA GLY A 132 14.08 -0.65 -9.72
C GLY A 132 13.09 0.35 -9.16
N MET A 133 11.93 -0.12 -8.70
CA MET A 133 10.87 0.75 -8.17
C MET A 133 11.26 1.42 -6.86
N LEU A 134 11.95 0.70 -6.00
CA LEU A 134 12.28 1.19 -4.66
C LEU A 134 13.71 1.72 -4.55
N GLY A 135 14.47 1.71 -5.64
CA GLY A 135 15.86 2.15 -5.62
C GLY A 135 16.75 1.28 -4.75
N MET A 136 16.49 -0.03 -4.72
CA MET A 136 17.22 -1.01 -3.94
C MET A 136 18.02 -1.93 -4.85
N LYS A 137 19.03 -2.58 -4.26
CA LYS A 137 19.73 -3.66 -4.96
C LYS A 137 18.87 -4.93 -4.91
N LYS A 138 18.97 -5.77 -5.92
CA LYS A 138 18.23 -7.02 -5.98
C LYS A 138 18.45 -7.88 -4.73
N ASP A 139 19.67 -7.99 -4.27
CA ASP A 139 19.99 -8.76 -3.06
C ASP A 139 19.30 -8.18 -1.84
N ALA A 140 19.22 -6.87 -1.74
CA ALA A 140 18.53 -6.21 -0.63
C ALA A 140 17.04 -6.52 -0.66
N VAL A 141 16.43 -6.55 -1.85
CA VAL A 141 15.03 -6.92 -2.00
C VAL A 141 14.80 -8.37 -1.56
N GLN A 142 15.67 -9.28 -1.98
CA GLN A 142 15.57 -10.69 -1.59
C GLN A 142 15.69 -10.87 -0.09
N LYS A 143 16.60 -10.16 0.55
CA LYS A 143 16.76 -10.18 2.01
C LYS A 143 15.54 -9.63 2.73
N ALA A 144 14.95 -8.55 2.19
CA ALA A 144 13.75 -7.97 2.74
C ALA A 144 12.57 -8.94 2.66
N ILE A 145 12.42 -9.64 1.54
CA ILE A 145 11.39 -10.65 1.36
C ILE A 145 11.58 -11.77 2.39
N TRP A 146 12.80 -12.24 2.56
CA TRP A 146 13.09 -13.31 3.49
C TRP A 146 12.76 -12.92 4.92
N ARG A 147 13.19 -11.71 5.34
CA ARG A 147 12.91 -11.21 6.70
C ARG A 147 11.41 -11.05 6.91
N ALA A 148 10.72 -10.49 5.91
CA ALA A 148 9.29 -10.26 5.99
C ALA A 148 8.52 -11.56 6.13
N LYS A 149 8.86 -12.56 5.32
CA LYS A 149 8.23 -13.88 5.37
C LYS A 149 8.44 -14.55 6.72
N LYS A 150 9.66 -14.47 7.24
CA LYS A 150 9.99 -15.10 8.51
C LYS A 150 9.20 -14.45 9.67
N LYS A 151 9.15 -13.12 9.66
CA LYS A 151 8.43 -12.38 10.70
C LYS A 151 6.93 -12.61 10.59
N LEU A 152 6.41 -12.65 9.37
CA LEU A 152 5.01 -12.91 9.11
C LEU A 152 4.60 -14.31 9.60
N ALA A 153 5.41 -15.30 9.28
CA ALA A 153 5.16 -16.68 9.72
C ALA A 153 5.13 -16.77 11.24
N ALA A 154 6.04 -16.11 11.93
CA ALA A 154 6.07 -16.08 13.39
C ALA A 154 4.82 -15.40 13.97
N THR A 155 4.41 -14.29 13.39
CA THR A 155 3.22 -13.56 13.83
C THR A 155 1.95 -14.39 13.65
N LEU A 156 1.81 -15.04 12.50
CA LEU A 156 0.63 -15.86 12.21
C LEU A 156 0.59 -17.13 13.04
N ALA A 157 1.75 -17.66 13.43
CA ALA A 157 1.82 -18.85 14.27
C ALA A 157 1.38 -18.57 15.71
N GLU A 158 1.49 -17.31 16.15
CA GLU A 158 1.08 -16.91 17.50
C GLU A 158 -0.42 -16.65 17.62
N SER A 159 -1.09 -16.52 16.51
CA SER A 159 -2.54 -16.32 16.49
C SER A 159 -3.24 -17.66 16.29
#